data_5d99b1fc57edb9079e6e51a8c8652998
#
_entry.id   5d99b1fc57edb9079e6e51a8c8652998
#
_cell.length_a   1.000
_cell.length_b   1.000
_cell.length_c   1.000
_cell.angle_alpha   90.00
_cell.angle_beta   90.00
_cell.angle_gamma   90.00
#
_symmetry.space_group_name_H-M   'P 1'
#
loop_
_entity.id
_entity.type
_entity.pdbx_description
1 polymer ?
#
loop_
_entity_poly.entity_id
_entity_poly.type
_entity_poly.pdbx_seq_one_letter_code
_entity_poly.pdbx_strand_id
1 'polypeptide(L)'
;MKELINIDNAEYILSLTKGEIKDVVFDSDVYDESGGKYSWNTYYNNICKYLRGVIARKGESVVGYKYANGKSSGRRYSTTFAIQSLQCKLRGFLINSDYKDYDMKNCHPTLLLYYCNKNNLHVPLLGEYVLNREKTISENMISKTDVLIAINKDSNSNKNMWIKLFSSQLRDAKNELLKIYPRNSNNSKNPISSRINLLLCELENEILTKVENTLLDCDTYSLMFDGIMTTKLLEIDDLNKLTEEYAITWTEKQHDTSIILPSNYVPSHVLKEQYQKEYISLRNVFEKTNVMIKAPLTFLSFVNNNWNHYTRTSFAYLHESTVKLPIGDNKFRRFIDIWFEDPDKSCYENIDFVPYNLNRVQTEGTFNTFEPFKYADNNVPDNIEFIDDYIYPLIFNLCERNHILASYLINHISQLLKYPESPTGVICCFKGGQGCGKDTLISLIEKMMGHKRYSFRTDKPD
;
A
#
# COMPACT_ATOMS: atom_id res chain seq x y z
N MET A 1 -14.19 -11.27 -14.32
CA MET A 1 -14.80 -10.29 -13.40
C MET A 1 -13.74 -9.82 -12.44
N LYS A 2 -13.82 -8.59 -12.01
CA LYS A 2 -12.89 -7.97 -11.07
C LYS A 2 -13.57 -7.81 -9.71
N GLU A 3 -12.85 -8.07 -8.65
CA GLU A 3 -13.27 -7.80 -7.28
C GLU A 3 -12.33 -6.79 -6.64
N LEU A 4 -12.87 -5.84 -5.87
CA LEU A 4 -12.12 -4.84 -5.13
C LEU A 4 -12.21 -5.11 -3.64
N ILE A 5 -11.07 -5.10 -2.96
CA ILE A 5 -10.93 -5.39 -1.53
C ILE A 5 -10.18 -4.23 -0.88
N ASN A 6 -10.64 -3.80 0.27
CA ASN A 6 -9.96 -2.79 1.08
C ASN A 6 -8.63 -3.36 1.61
N ILE A 7 -7.52 -2.71 1.23
CA ILE A 7 -6.17 -3.17 1.57
C ILE A 7 -5.91 -3.07 3.07
N ASP A 8 -6.35 -2.00 3.71
CA ASP A 8 -6.12 -1.75 5.14
C ASP A 8 -6.81 -2.83 5.99
N ASN A 9 -8.05 -3.15 5.63
CA ASN A 9 -8.82 -4.19 6.27
C ASN A 9 -8.21 -5.58 6.00
N ALA A 10 -7.68 -5.81 4.80
CA ALA A 10 -6.99 -7.05 4.46
C ALA A 10 -5.68 -7.21 5.24
N GLU A 11 -4.88 -6.15 5.38
CA GLU A 11 -3.66 -6.13 6.19
C GLU A 11 -3.98 -6.35 7.68
N TYR A 12 -5.04 -5.72 8.20
CA TYR A 12 -5.48 -5.92 9.57
C TYR A 12 -5.80 -7.39 9.85
N ILE A 13 -6.62 -8.04 9.01
CA ILE A 13 -6.94 -9.45 9.17
C ILE A 13 -5.67 -10.33 9.15
N LEU A 14 -4.69 -10.03 8.29
CA LEU A 14 -3.43 -10.76 8.24
C LEU A 14 -2.51 -10.50 9.44
N SER A 15 -2.71 -9.43 10.19
CA SER A 15 -1.97 -9.13 11.43
C SER A 15 -2.48 -9.91 12.64
N LEU A 16 -3.71 -10.42 12.57
CA LEU A 16 -4.33 -11.20 13.63
C LEU A 16 -3.79 -12.64 13.68
N THR A 17 -3.79 -13.22 14.86
CA THR A 17 -3.52 -14.65 15.05
C THR A 17 -4.66 -15.49 14.47
N LYS A 18 -4.39 -16.76 14.20
CA LYS A 18 -5.40 -17.70 13.68
C LYS A 18 -6.62 -17.85 14.60
N GLY A 19 -6.43 -17.74 15.91
CA GLY A 19 -7.52 -17.78 16.91
C GLY A 19 -8.37 -16.51 16.80
N GLU A 20 -7.74 -15.34 16.82
CA GLU A 20 -8.43 -14.06 16.71
C GLU A 20 -9.23 -13.93 15.40
N ILE A 21 -8.69 -14.39 14.27
CA ILE A 21 -9.46 -14.42 13.01
C ILE A 21 -10.69 -15.31 13.14
N LYS A 22 -10.58 -16.47 13.82
CA LYS A 22 -11.73 -17.36 14.05
C LYS A 22 -12.82 -16.64 14.86
N ASP A 23 -12.44 -15.99 15.95
CA ASP A 23 -13.36 -15.29 16.84
C ASP A 23 -14.03 -14.07 16.17
N VAL A 24 -13.30 -13.36 15.31
CA VAL A 24 -13.81 -12.21 14.57
C VAL A 24 -14.76 -12.64 13.43
N VAL A 25 -14.47 -13.76 12.76
CA VAL A 25 -15.19 -14.20 11.56
C VAL A 25 -16.43 -15.04 11.90
N PHE A 26 -16.38 -15.82 12.98
CA PHE A 26 -17.47 -16.71 13.38
C PHE A 26 -18.06 -16.31 14.73
N ASP A 27 -19.38 -16.33 14.82
CA ASP A 27 -20.03 -16.40 16.11
C ASP A 27 -19.69 -17.74 16.75
N SER A 28 -19.35 -17.76 18.03
CA SER A 28 -18.66 -18.82 18.79
C SER A 28 -19.21 -20.25 18.68
N ASP A 29 -20.40 -20.47 18.07
CA ASP A 29 -21.12 -21.72 18.17
C ASP A 29 -21.33 -22.49 16.86
N VAL A 30 -20.79 -22.06 15.71
CA VAL A 30 -21.21 -22.57 14.40
C VAL A 30 -20.21 -23.49 13.71
N TYR A 31 -18.96 -23.59 14.15
CA TYR A 31 -17.97 -24.44 13.50
C TYR A 31 -17.48 -25.58 14.40
N ASP A 32 -18.11 -26.73 14.16
CA ASP A 32 -17.61 -28.02 14.64
C ASP A 32 -16.30 -28.38 13.90
N GLU A 33 -15.28 -28.76 14.67
CA GLU A 33 -13.99 -29.22 14.15
C GLU A 33 -14.07 -30.57 13.42
N SER A 34 -15.24 -31.19 13.40
CA SER A 34 -15.50 -32.50 12.80
C SER A 34 -15.72 -32.46 11.30
N GLY A 35 -14.65 -32.41 10.51
CA GLY A 35 -14.57 -33.13 9.25
C GLY A 35 -15.43 -32.72 8.06
N GLY A 36 -16.01 -31.55 8.02
CA GLY A 36 -16.68 -31.02 6.81
C GLY A 36 -15.64 -30.68 5.73
N LYS A 37 -16.08 -30.61 4.48
CA LYS A 37 -15.29 -30.29 3.28
C LYS A 37 -14.39 -29.07 3.40
N TYR A 38 -14.56 -28.27 4.44
CA TYR A 38 -13.78 -27.08 4.81
C TYR A 38 -13.49 -27.09 6.32
N SER A 39 -12.41 -27.79 6.72
CA SER A 39 -11.87 -27.59 8.06
C SER A 39 -11.48 -26.12 8.25
N TRP A 40 -11.57 -25.61 9.49
CA TRP A 40 -11.11 -24.26 9.81
C TRP A 40 -9.69 -24.00 9.28
N ASN A 41 -8.79 -24.98 9.37
CA ASN A 41 -7.43 -24.87 8.85
C ASN A 41 -7.39 -24.58 7.35
N THR A 42 -8.21 -25.26 6.56
CA THR A 42 -8.29 -25.06 5.11
C THR A 42 -8.85 -23.67 4.79
N TYR A 43 -9.92 -23.27 5.49
CA TYR A 43 -10.53 -21.96 5.30
C TYR A 43 -9.58 -20.82 5.66
N TYR A 44 -8.91 -20.89 6.81
CA TYR A 44 -7.88 -19.95 7.24
C TYR A 44 -6.74 -19.81 6.23
N ASN A 45 -6.20 -20.94 5.75
CA ASN A 45 -5.13 -20.91 4.75
C ASN A 45 -5.58 -20.24 3.45
N ASN A 46 -6.82 -20.50 3.03
CA ASN A 46 -7.40 -19.88 1.83
C ASN A 46 -7.59 -18.37 2.01
N ILE A 47 -8.10 -17.91 3.16
CA ILE A 47 -8.20 -16.48 3.49
C ILE A 47 -6.82 -15.82 3.40
N CYS A 48 -5.83 -16.36 4.12
CA CYS A 48 -4.49 -15.77 4.14
C CYS A 48 -3.85 -15.72 2.75
N LYS A 49 -4.00 -16.77 1.96
CA LYS A 49 -3.50 -16.80 0.57
C LYS A 49 -4.21 -15.76 -0.30
N TYR A 50 -5.53 -15.65 -0.19
CA TYR A 50 -6.35 -14.70 -0.92
C TYR A 50 -5.96 -13.25 -0.59
N LEU A 51 -5.92 -12.91 0.70
CA LEU A 51 -5.60 -11.55 1.15
C LEU A 51 -4.17 -11.12 0.76
N ARG A 52 -3.17 -11.99 0.91
CA ARG A 52 -1.80 -11.70 0.43
C ARG A 52 -1.76 -11.45 -1.07
N GLY A 53 -2.52 -12.24 -1.83
CA GLY A 53 -2.63 -12.06 -3.28
C GLY A 53 -3.31 -10.76 -3.68
N VAL A 54 -4.35 -10.36 -2.94
CA VAL A 54 -5.08 -9.09 -3.14
C VAL A 54 -4.19 -7.89 -2.80
N ILE A 55 -3.49 -7.91 -1.68
CA ILE A 55 -2.56 -6.84 -1.29
C ILE A 55 -1.45 -6.68 -2.34
N ALA A 56 -0.87 -7.78 -2.82
CA ALA A 56 0.15 -7.76 -3.87
C ALA A 56 -0.36 -7.14 -5.20
N ARG A 57 -1.67 -7.21 -5.46
CA ARG A 57 -2.34 -6.62 -6.63
C ARG A 57 -3.06 -5.30 -6.33
N LYS A 58 -2.67 -4.61 -5.26
CA LYS A 58 -3.20 -3.29 -4.88
C LYS A 58 -4.72 -3.27 -4.68
N GLY A 59 -5.26 -4.29 -4.02
CA GLY A 59 -6.68 -4.40 -3.71
C GLY A 59 -7.51 -5.11 -4.77
N GLU A 60 -6.95 -5.54 -5.88
CA GLU A 60 -7.67 -6.16 -6.98
C GLU A 60 -7.58 -7.69 -6.97
N SER A 61 -8.68 -8.36 -7.33
CA SER A 61 -8.73 -9.80 -7.60
C SER A 61 -9.51 -10.05 -8.89
N VAL A 62 -8.98 -10.94 -9.73
CA VAL A 62 -9.68 -11.39 -10.95
C VAL A 62 -10.27 -12.76 -10.67
N VAL A 63 -11.56 -12.90 -10.87
CA VAL A 63 -12.32 -14.09 -10.56
C VAL A 63 -13.09 -14.60 -11.78
N GLY A 64 -12.94 -15.88 -12.05
CA GLY A 64 -13.77 -16.59 -13.01
C GLY A 64 -14.83 -17.43 -12.29
N TYR A 65 -15.90 -17.75 -12.98
CA TYR A 65 -16.97 -18.60 -12.46
C TYR A 65 -17.20 -19.81 -13.36
N LYS A 66 -17.53 -20.93 -12.75
CA LYS A 66 -17.85 -22.18 -13.47
C LYS A 66 -18.99 -22.91 -12.77
N TYR A 67 -19.70 -23.74 -13.51
CA TYR A 67 -20.65 -24.69 -12.92
C TYR A 67 -19.94 -25.75 -12.08
N ALA A 68 -20.65 -26.39 -11.17
CA ALA A 68 -20.11 -27.50 -10.39
C ALA A 68 -19.53 -28.59 -11.31
N ASN A 69 -18.50 -29.33 -10.82
CA ASN A 69 -17.79 -30.33 -11.60
C ASN A 69 -18.74 -31.32 -12.30
N GLY A 70 -18.53 -31.49 -13.61
CA GLY A 70 -19.33 -32.38 -14.44
C GLY A 70 -20.72 -31.89 -14.80
N LYS A 71 -21.05 -30.61 -14.52
CA LYS A 71 -22.31 -29.97 -14.88
C LYS A 71 -22.13 -28.90 -15.94
N SER A 72 -23.15 -28.71 -16.78
CA SER A 72 -23.23 -27.65 -17.78
C SER A 72 -24.24 -26.55 -17.38
N SER A 73 -24.92 -26.70 -16.24
CA SER A 73 -25.99 -25.81 -15.76
C SER A 73 -26.08 -25.79 -14.24
N GLY A 74 -26.85 -24.88 -13.69
CA GLY A 74 -27.04 -24.68 -12.26
C GLY A 74 -26.25 -23.53 -11.70
N ARG A 75 -25.94 -23.54 -10.41
CA ARG A 75 -25.16 -22.49 -9.75
C ARG A 75 -23.74 -22.39 -10.26
N ARG A 76 -23.27 -21.16 -10.43
CA ARG A 76 -21.89 -20.86 -10.74
C ARG A 76 -21.07 -20.61 -9.46
N TYR A 77 -19.92 -21.24 -9.39
CA TYR A 77 -18.96 -21.13 -8.28
C TYR A 77 -17.69 -20.46 -8.75
N SER A 78 -17.13 -19.63 -7.91
CA SER A 78 -15.82 -19.02 -8.19
C SER A 78 -14.76 -20.09 -8.43
N THR A 79 -13.91 -19.86 -9.44
CA THR A 79 -12.83 -20.81 -9.79
C THR A 79 -11.67 -20.78 -8.79
N THR A 80 -11.56 -19.67 -8.05
CA THR A 80 -10.59 -19.43 -6.99
C THR A 80 -11.31 -18.98 -5.73
N PHE A 81 -10.63 -18.91 -4.60
CA PHE A 81 -11.18 -18.29 -3.39
C PHE A 81 -11.43 -16.79 -3.67
N ALA A 82 -12.60 -16.30 -3.35
CA ALA A 82 -13.14 -15.01 -3.81
C ALA A 82 -14.16 -14.47 -2.80
N ILE A 83 -14.74 -13.29 -3.04
CA ILE A 83 -15.82 -12.68 -2.24
C ILE A 83 -16.96 -13.67 -2.00
N GLN A 84 -17.36 -14.43 -3.00
CA GLN A 84 -18.38 -15.48 -2.88
C GLN A 84 -18.05 -16.53 -1.80
N SER A 85 -16.78 -16.78 -1.53
CA SER A 85 -16.30 -17.80 -0.56
C SER A 85 -16.14 -17.25 0.86
N LEU A 86 -16.24 -15.93 1.05
CA LEU A 86 -16.06 -15.28 2.35
C LEU A 86 -17.31 -15.38 3.21
N GLN A 87 -17.11 -15.58 4.52
CA GLN A 87 -18.19 -15.46 5.51
C GLN A 87 -18.73 -14.03 5.53
N CYS A 88 -20.00 -13.87 5.86
CA CYS A 88 -20.74 -12.60 5.75
C CYS A 88 -20.03 -11.44 6.48
N LYS A 89 -19.63 -11.64 7.75
CA LYS A 89 -18.90 -10.63 8.54
C LYS A 89 -17.58 -10.23 7.89
N LEU A 90 -16.76 -11.23 7.52
CA LEU A 90 -15.47 -10.98 6.89
C LEU A 90 -15.63 -10.33 5.52
N ARG A 91 -16.62 -10.75 4.75
CA ARG A 91 -16.96 -10.16 3.47
C ARG A 91 -17.32 -8.69 3.62
N GLY A 92 -18.26 -8.37 4.52
CA GLY A 92 -18.69 -6.99 4.77
C GLY A 92 -17.54 -6.08 5.22
N PHE A 93 -16.61 -6.61 6.01
CA PHE A 93 -15.42 -5.88 6.45
C PHE A 93 -14.39 -5.64 5.33
N LEU A 94 -14.20 -6.62 4.45
CA LEU A 94 -13.13 -6.59 3.43
C LEU A 94 -13.52 -5.82 2.17
N ILE A 95 -14.81 -5.74 1.84
CA ILE A 95 -15.25 -5.05 0.62
C ILE A 95 -15.17 -3.53 0.76
N ASN A 96 -15.06 -2.85 -0.39
CA ASN A 96 -15.17 -1.40 -0.41
C ASN A 96 -16.64 -0.98 -0.16
N SER A 97 -16.85 0.15 0.50
CA SER A 97 -18.17 0.74 0.76
C SER A 97 -19.02 0.98 -0.50
N ASP A 98 -18.38 0.99 -1.67
CA ASP A 98 -19.06 1.21 -2.95
C ASP A 98 -19.86 -0.01 -3.46
N TYR A 99 -19.64 -1.19 -2.87
CA TYR A 99 -20.41 -2.38 -3.24
C TYR A 99 -21.82 -2.31 -2.69
N LYS A 100 -22.77 -2.66 -3.58
CA LYS A 100 -24.16 -2.94 -3.26
C LYS A 100 -24.44 -4.44 -3.39
N ASP A 101 -25.19 -5.00 -2.47
CA ASP A 101 -25.56 -6.43 -2.43
C ASP A 101 -27.04 -6.57 -2.79
N TYR A 102 -27.31 -6.99 -4.01
CA TYR A 102 -28.67 -7.23 -4.52
C TYR A 102 -28.99 -8.70 -4.45
N ASP A 103 -30.12 -9.04 -3.79
CA ASP A 103 -30.51 -10.42 -3.47
C ASP A 103 -31.97 -10.70 -3.83
N MET A 104 -32.22 -11.90 -4.34
CA MET A 104 -33.58 -12.37 -4.65
C MET A 104 -34.29 -12.76 -3.36
N LYS A 105 -35.37 -12.06 -3.02
CA LYS A 105 -36.17 -12.35 -1.82
C LYS A 105 -36.83 -13.71 -1.91
N ASN A 106 -36.61 -14.57 -0.91
CA ASN A 106 -37.17 -15.93 -0.91
C ASN A 106 -36.91 -16.75 -2.18
N CYS A 107 -35.74 -16.63 -2.78
CA CYS A 107 -35.39 -17.15 -4.10
C CYS A 107 -36.01 -18.56 -4.36
N HIS A 108 -35.54 -19.63 -3.74
CA HIS A 108 -35.98 -21.00 -4.01
C HIS A 108 -37.45 -21.24 -3.73
N PRO A 109 -38.09 -20.78 -2.63
CA PRO A 109 -39.55 -20.86 -2.45
C PRO A 109 -40.34 -20.21 -3.59
N THR A 110 -39.92 -18.99 -4.02
CA THR A 110 -40.59 -18.26 -5.11
C THR A 110 -40.45 -18.98 -6.44
N LEU A 111 -39.24 -19.46 -6.77
CA LEU A 111 -39.01 -20.22 -8.01
C LEU A 111 -39.78 -21.57 -8.05
N LEU A 112 -39.91 -22.23 -6.90
CA LEU A 112 -40.71 -23.43 -6.80
C LEU A 112 -42.21 -23.12 -7.02
N LEU A 113 -42.70 -22.03 -6.42
CA LEU A 113 -44.05 -21.55 -6.63
C LEU A 113 -44.29 -21.18 -8.12
N TYR A 114 -43.33 -20.50 -8.75
CA TYR A 114 -43.38 -20.19 -10.19
C TYR A 114 -43.59 -21.47 -11.04
N TYR A 115 -42.78 -22.53 -10.80
CA TYR A 115 -42.94 -23.78 -11.53
C TYR A 115 -44.28 -24.44 -11.25
N CYS A 116 -44.75 -24.43 -9.99
CA CYS A 116 -46.08 -24.99 -9.65
C CYS A 116 -47.18 -24.24 -10.37
N ASN A 117 -47.19 -22.92 -10.34
CA ASN A 117 -48.19 -22.09 -11.01
C ASN A 117 -48.18 -22.29 -12.53
N LYS A 118 -46.99 -22.32 -13.14
CA LYS A 118 -46.81 -22.55 -14.59
C LYS A 118 -47.40 -23.89 -15.04
N ASN A 119 -47.43 -24.88 -14.16
CA ASN A 119 -47.95 -26.23 -14.46
C ASN A 119 -49.27 -26.54 -13.75
N ASN A 120 -49.99 -25.53 -13.28
CA ASN A 120 -51.30 -25.64 -12.62
C ASN A 120 -51.30 -26.60 -11.41
N LEU A 121 -50.19 -26.68 -10.66
CA LEU A 121 -50.11 -27.48 -9.44
C LEU A 121 -50.57 -26.64 -8.24
N HIS A 122 -51.49 -27.19 -7.47
CA HIS A 122 -52.12 -26.50 -6.34
C HIS A 122 -51.22 -26.62 -5.07
N VAL A 123 -50.60 -25.51 -4.68
CA VAL A 123 -49.64 -25.43 -3.52
C VAL A 123 -49.95 -24.20 -2.64
N PRO A 124 -51.14 -24.12 -2.02
CA PRO A 124 -51.60 -22.93 -1.31
C PRO A 124 -50.69 -22.55 -0.15
N LEU A 125 -50.13 -23.50 0.63
CA LEU A 125 -49.25 -23.20 1.74
C LEU A 125 -47.88 -22.59 1.27
N LEU A 126 -47.42 -23.02 0.09
CA LEU A 126 -46.24 -22.41 -0.50
C LEU A 126 -46.55 -20.98 -0.98
N GLY A 127 -47.71 -20.76 -1.56
CA GLY A 127 -48.17 -19.43 -1.94
C GLY A 127 -48.29 -18.49 -0.74
N GLU A 128 -48.93 -18.94 0.34
CA GLU A 128 -49.05 -18.21 1.59
C GLU A 128 -47.64 -17.81 2.15
N TYR A 129 -46.74 -18.77 2.20
CA TYR A 129 -45.36 -18.51 2.71
C TYR A 129 -44.61 -17.50 1.83
N VAL A 130 -44.68 -17.60 0.51
CA VAL A 130 -44.00 -16.69 -0.41
C VAL A 130 -44.54 -15.26 -0.28
N LEU A 131 -45.88 -15.12 -0.21
CA LEU A 131 -46.54 -13.81 -0.12
C LEU A 131 -46.32 -13.14 1.25
N ASN A 132 -46.42 -13.91 2.34
CA ASN A 132 -46.46 -13.38 3.71
C ASN A 132 -45.52 -14.13 4.66
N ARG A 133 -44.22 -14.29 4.31
CA ARG A 133 -43.26 -15.13 5.02
C ARG A 133 -43.24 -14.87 6.52
N GLU A 134 -43.08 -13.62 6.94
CA GLU A 134 -42.92 -13.29 8.36
C GLU A 134 -44.20 -13.60 9.16
N LYS A 135 -45.34 -13.33 8.59
CA LYS A 135 -46.63 -13.66 9.17
C LYS A 135 -46.82 -15.18 9.29
N THR A 136 -46.54 -15.93 8.21
CA THR A 136 -46.64 -17.38 8.21
C THR A 136 -45.72 -18.04 9.22
N ILE A 137 -44.48 -17.53 9.35
CA ILE A 137 -43.52 -18.01 10.35
C ILE A 137 -44.04 -17.74 11.77
N SER A 138 -44.49 -16.54 12.05
CA SER A 138 -45.00 -16.15 13.37
C SER A 138 -46.24 -16.89 13.79
N GLU A 139 -47.26 -16.92 12.93
CA GLU A 139 -48.58 -17.56 13.23
C GLU A 139 -48.47 -19.08 13.42
N ASN A 140 -47.55 -19.73 12.71
CA ASN A 140 -47.40 -21.18 12.78
C ASN A 140 -46.24 -21.62 13.70
N MET A 141 -45.59 -20.70 14.41
CA MET A 141 -44.47 -20.97 15.32
C MET A 141 -43.37 -21.84 14.66
N ILE A 142 -42.99 -21.50 13.45
CA ILE A 142 -41.96 -22.18 12.67
C ILE A 142 -40.77 -21.26 12.40
N SER A 143 -39.67 -21.81 11.94
CA SER A 143 -38.51 -21.04 11.52
C SER A 143 -38.32 -21.06 10.01
N LYS A 144 -37.59 -20.09 9.47
CA LYS A 144 -37.12 -20.12 8.07
C LYS A 144 -36.38 -21.43 7.75
N THR A 145 -35.61 -21.93 8.69
CA THR A 145 -34.84 -23.18 8.56
C THR A 145 -35.79 -24.40 8.39
N ASP A 146 -36.90 -24.46 9.15
CA ASP A 146 -37.87 -25.55 9.01
C ASP A 146 -38.46 -25.62 7.61
N VAL A 147 -38.79 -24.46 7.04
CA VAL A 147 -39.31 -24.36 5.66
C VAL A 147 -38.26 -24.78 4.63
N LEU A 148 -37.04 -24.32 4.79
CA LEU A 148 -35.92 -24.68 3.89
C LEU A 148 -35.60 -26.18 3.97
N ILE A 149 -35.73 -26.80 5.16
CA ILE A 149 -35.60 -28.25 5.34
C ILE A 149 -36.71 -28.98 4.59
N ALA A 150 -37.96 -28.52 4.68
CA ALA A 150 -39.09 -29.12 3.97
C ALA A 150 -38.96 -29.02 2.44
N ILE A 151 -38.38 -27.95 1.94
CA ILE A 151 -38.09 -27.78 0.51
C ILE A 151 -36.92 -28.69 0.07
N ASN A 152 -35.85 -28.80 0.84
CA ASN A 152 -34.58 -29.44 0.43
C ASN A 152 -34.44 -30.91 0.85
N LYS A 153 -35.36 -31.47 1.66
CA LYS A 153 -35.35 -32.88 2.06
C LYS A 153 -36.60 -33.61 1.60
N ASP A 154 -36.47 -34.93 1.33
CA ASP A 154 -37.57 -35.79 0.93
C ASP A 154 -38.37 -36.25 2.14
N SER A 155 -37.77 -36.29 3.33
CA SER A 155 -38.43 -36.61 4.60
C SER A 155 -38.19 -35.48 5.60
N ASN A 156 -39.20 -35.19 6.40
CA ASN A 156 -39.14 -34.18 7.45
C ASN A 156 -39.65 -34.77 8.77
N SER A 157 -38.80 -34.71 9.78
CA SER A 157 -39.11 -35.19 11.15
C SER A 157 -39.77 -34.13 12.04
N ASN A 158 -40.02 -32.92 11.52
CA ASN A 158 -40.63 -31.84 12.27
C ASN A 158 -42.03 -32.22 12.72
N LYS A 159 -42.38 -31.98 13.98
CA LYS A 159 -43.67 -32.33 14.57
C LYS A 159 -44.73 -31.27 14.38
N ASN A 160 -44.37 -30.06 13.93
CA ASN A 160 -45.29 -28.97 13.67
C ASN A 160 -46.29 -29.36 12.58
N MET A 161 -47.59 -29.11 12.81
CA MET A 161 -48.67 -29.54 11.91
C MET A 161 -48.61 -28.82 10.57
N TRP A 162 -48.31 -27.52 10.57
CA TRP A 162 -48.19 -26.75 9.32
C TRP A 162 -47.05 -27.29 8.46
N ILE A 163 -45.88 -27.57 9.07
CA ILE A 163 -44.71 -28.15 8.36
C ILE A 163 -45.01 -29.52 7.78
N LYS A 164 -45.80 -30.35 8.49
CA LYS A 164 -46.22 -31.67 7.96
C LYS A 164 -47.11 -31.55 6.72
N LEU A 165 -48.10 -30.65 6.78
CA LEU A 165 -49.00 -30.40 5.65
C LEU A 165 -48.25 -29.78 4.49
N PHE A 166 -47.39 -28.80 4.76
CA PHE A 166 -46.52 -28.17 3.78
C PHE A 166 -45.58 -29.17 3.10
N SER A 167 -44.94 -30.05 3.86
CA SER A 167 -44.04 -31.09 3.32
C SER A 167 -44.81 -32.11 2.45
N SER A 168 -46.05 -32.48 2.83
CA SER A 168 -46.89 -33.38 2.05
C SER A 168 -47.25 -32.75 0.72
N GLN A 169 -47.76 -31.51 0.76
CA GLN A 169 -48.12 -30.75 -0.44
C GLN A 169 -46.94 -30.59 -1.40
N LEU A 170 -45.74 -30.26 -0.86
CA LEU A 170 -44.53 -30.14 -1.66
C LEU A 170 -44.06 -31.47 -2.25
N ARG A 171 -44.26 -32.60 -1.57
CA ARG A 171 -43.89 -33.92 -2.09
C ARG A 171 -44.61 -34.23 -3.37
N ASP A 172 -45.95 -34.01 -3.37
CA ASP A 172 -46.80 -34.28 -4.53
C ASP A 172 -46.41 -33.35 -5.70
N ALA A 173 -46.28 -32.06 -5.43
CA ALA A 173 -45.85 -31.06 -6.42
C ALA A 173 -44.47 -31.38 -7.01
N LYS A 174 -43.47 -31.73 -6.16
CA LYS A 174 -42.12 -32.09 -6.62
C LYS A 174 -42.14 -33.31 -7.55
N ASN A 175 -42.95 -34.33 -7.24
CA ASN A 175 -43.06 -35.51 -8.07
C ASN A 175 -43.65 -35.17 -9.45
N GLU A 176 -44.70 -34.36 -9.50
CA GLU A 176 -45.29 -33.93 -10.77
C GLU A 176 -44.31 -33.05 -11.57
N LEU A 177 -43.64 -32.10 -10.95
CA LEU A 177 -42.62 -31.28 -11.62
C LEU A 177 -41.52 -32.13 -12.23
N LEU A 178 -41.06 -33.19 -11.56
CA LEU A 178 -39.98 -34.04 -12.08
C LEU A 178 -40.40 -34.95 -13.23
N LYS A 179 -41.73 -35.20 -13.42
CA LYS A 179 -42.24 -35.83 -14.63
C LYS A 179 -42.17 -34.90 -15.83
N ILE A 180 -42.41 -33.61 -15.62
CA ILE A 180 -42.41 -32.57 -16.66
C ILE A 180 -40.94 -32.10 -16.95
N TYR A 181 -40.13 -31.91 -15.90
CA TYR A 181 -38.77 -31.42 -15.96
C TYR A 181 -37.80 -32.45 -15.38
N PRO A 182 -37.52 -33.56 -16.08
CA PRO A 182 -36.68 -34.63 -15.55
C PRO A 182 -35.24 -34.11 -15.30
N ARG A 183 -34.70 -34.42 -14.13
CA ARG A 183 -33.32 -34.14 -13.72
C ARG A 183 -32.68 -35.36 -13.08
N ASN A 184 -31.39 -35.48 -13.19
CA ASN A 184 -30.61 -36.58 -12.57
C ASN A 184 -29.79 -36.06 -11.38
N SER A 185 -29.79 -36.82 -10.29
CA SER A 185 -28.98 -36.54 -9.12
C SER A 185 -28.47 -37.85 -8.50
N ASN A 186 -27.22 -37.84 -8.08
CA ASN A 186 -26.59 -38.98 -7.39
C ASN A 186 -26.83 -38.97 -5.87
N ASN A 187 -27.69 -38.10 -5.36
CA ASN A 187 -27.98 -37.99 -3.93
C ASN A 187 -28.99 -39.08 -3.50
N SER A 188 -28.49 -40.16 -2.90
CA SER A 188 -29.32 -41.28 -2.43
C SER A 188 -30.16 -40.95 -1.20
N LYS A 189 -29.80 -39.93 -0.40
CA LYS A 189 -30.51 -39.55 0.82
C LYS A 189 -31.80 -38.73 0.52
N ASN A 190 -31.74 -37.87 -0.48
CA ASN A 190 -32.84 -36.98 -0.86
C ASN A 190 -32.98 -36.96 -2.40
N PRO A 191 -33.35 -38.06 -3.03
CA PRO A 191 -33.33 -38.18 -4.49
C PRO A 191 -34.32 -37.25 -5.21
N ILE A 192 -35.47 -36.96 -4.63
CA ILE A 192 -36.47 -36.06 -5.20
C ILE A 192 -36.05 -34.61 -5.02
N SER A 193 -35.82 -34.19 -3.79
CA SER A 193 -35.50 -32.81 -3.46
C SER A 193 -34.17 -32.34 -4.08
N SER A 194 -33.16 -33.22 -4.23
CA SER A 194 -31.92 -32.86 -4.90
C SER A 194 -32.10 -32.61 -6.40
N ARG A 195 -33.03 -33.30 -7.07
CA ARG A 195 -33.36 -33.04 -8.48
C ARG A 195 -34.14 -31.73 -8.64
N ILE A 196 -35.09 -31.47 -7.73
CA ILE A 196 -35.77 -30.16 -7.66
C ILE A 196 -34.80 -29.03 -7.39
N ASN A 197 -33.87 -29.22 -6.45
CA ASN A 197 -32.83 -28.20 -6.18
C ASN A 197 -32.01 -27.88 -7.43
N LEU A 198 -31.66 -28.87 -8.26
CA LEU A 198 -30.99 -28.63 -9.54
C LEU A 198 -31.84 -27.76 -10.48
N LEU A 199 -33.13 -28.09 -10.60
CA LEU A 199 -34.05 -27.32 -11.42
C LEU A 199 -34.17 -25.86 -10.96
N LEU A 200 -34.25 -25.64 -9.64
CA LEU A 200 -34.32 -24.29 -9.08
C LEU A 200 -32.99 -23.52 -9.26
N CYS A 201 -31.84 -24.18 -9.07
CA CYS A 201 -30.51 -23.56 -9.30
C CYS A 201 -30.28 -23.21 -10.78
N GLU A 202 -30.85 -23.95 -11.72
CA GLU A 202 -30.77 -23.61 -13.14
C GLU A 202 -31.53 -22.32 -13.43
N LEU A 203 -32.76 -22.21 -12.91
CA LEU A 203 -33.61 -21.03 -13.08
C LEU A 203 -33.01 -19.81 -12.34
N GLU A 204 -32.53 -20.01 -11.12
CA GLU A 204 -31.80 -18.99 -10.35
C GLU A 204 -30.63 -18.39 -11.17
N ASN A 205 -29.84 -19.27 -11.80
CA ASN A 205 -28.71 -18.82 -12.62
C ASN A 205 -29.15 -18.16 -13.95
N GLU A 206 -30.27 -18.58 -14.53
CA GLU A 206 -30.84 -17.92 -15.71
C GLU A 206 -31.25 -16.49 -15.39
N ILE A 207 -31.96 -16.29 -14.28
CA ILE A 207 -32.32 -14.96 -13.77
C ILE A 207 -31.09 -14.11 -13.49
N LEU A 208 -30.10 -14.67 -12.77
CA LEU A 208 -28.86 -13.98 -12.46
C LEU A 208 -28.09 -13.59 -13.73
N THR A 209 -28.14 -14.42 -14.78
CA THR A 209 -27.50 -14.11 -16.07
C THR A 209 -28.20 -12.93 -16.77
N LYS A 210 -29.54 -12.81 -16.66
CA LYS A 210 -30.24 -11.64 -17.18
C LYS A 210 -29.77 -10.36 -16.49
N VAL A 211 -29.61 -10.38 -15.17
CA VAL A 211 -29.10 -9.24 -14.41
C VAL A 211 -27.62 -8.96 -14.75
N GLU A 212 -26.78 -9.98 -14.87
CA GLU A 212 -25.39 -9.86 -15.26
C GLU A 212 -25.23 -9.17 -16.62
N ASN A 213 -26.13 -9.46 -17.57
CA ASN A 213 -26.11 -8.81 -18.89
C ASN A 213 -26.40 -7.30 -18.82
N THR A 214 -26.97 -6.78 -17.75
CA THR A 214 -27.12 -5.33 -17.52
C THR A 214 -25.84 -4.67 -17.03
N LEU A 215 -24.83 -5.47 -16.67
CA LEU A 215 -23.53 -5.04 -16.16
C LEU A 215 -22.43 -5.04 -17.24
N LEU A 216 -22.79 -5.09 -18.54
CA LEU A 216 -21.79 -5.17 -19.63
C LEU A 216 -20.72 -4.08 -19.58
N ASP A 217 -21.06 -2.90 -19.05
CA ASP A 217 -20.13 -1.76 -18.89
C ASP A 217 -19.42 -1.74 -17.52
N CYS A 218 -19.68 -2.74 -16.68
CA CYS A 218 -19.09 -2.85 -15.34
C CYS A 218 -18.36 -4.18 -15.22
N ASP A 219 -17.07 -4.14 -15.02
CA ASP A 219 -16.26 -5.34 -14.81
C ASP A 219 -16.10 -5.73 -13.31
N THR A 220 -16.61 -4.85 -12.41
CA THR A 220 -16.45 -4.98 -10.96
C THR A 220 -17.72 -5.49 -10.30
N TYR A 221 -17.83 -6.81 -10.21
CA TYR A 221 -18.94 -7.50 -9.54
C TYR A 221 -18.56 -8.91 -9.11
N SER A 222 -19.35 -9.47 -8.18
CA SER A 222 -19.24 -10.84 -7.71
C SER A 222 -20.61 -11.53 -7.70
N LEU A 223 -20.69 -12.76 -8.22
CA LEU A 223 -21.92 -13.56 -8.20
C LEU A 223 -22.10 -14.21 -6.83
N MET A 224 -23.28 -14.07 -6.22
CA MET A 224 -23.61 -14.50 -4.86
C MET A 224 -24.71 -15.57 -4.82
N PHE A 225 -24.72 -16.51 -5.76
CA PHE A 225 -25.74 -17.54 -5.96
C PHE A 225 -27.12 -16.95 -6.30
N ASP A 226 -27.90 -16.55 -5.32
CA ASP A 226 -29.20 -15.91 -5.43
C ASP A 226 -29.14 -14.37 -5.47
N GLY A 227 -27.94 -13.81 -5.70
CA GLY A 227 -27.70 -12.38 -5.74
C GLY A 227 -26.45 -11.98 -6.50
N ILE A 228 -26.22 -10.69 -6.52
CA ILE A 228 -25.04 -10.08 -7.14
C ILE A 228 -24.55 -8.91 -6.32
N MET A 229 -23.26 -8.87 -6.06
CA MET A 229 -22.58 -7.72 -5.46
C MET A 229 -21.86 -6.94 -6.55
N THR A 230 -22.12 -5.64 -6.66
CA THR A 230 -21.54 -4.80 -7.72
C THR A 230 -21.32 -3.38 -7.24
N THR A 231 -20.38 -2.69 -7.86
CA THR A 231 -20.15 -1.26 -7.65
C THR A 231 -21.07 -0.38 -8.51
N LYS A 232 -21.72 -0.97 -9.51
CA LYS A 232 -22.74 -0.28 -10.31
C LYS A 232 -24.04 -0.21 -9.52
N LEU A 233 -24.60 0.99 -9.39
CA LEU A 233 -25.93 1.17 -8.81
C LEU A 233 -26.97 0.58 -9.75
N LEU A 234 -27.81 -0.32 -9.23
CA LEU A 234 -28.95 -0.91 -9.93
C LEU A 234 -30.24 -0.49 -9.22
N GLU A 235 -31.21 -0.02 -9.98
CA GLU A 235 -32.53 0.32 -9.42
C GLU A 235 -33.34 -0.96 -9.18
N ILE A 236 -33.88 -1.11 -7.98
CA ILE A 236 -34.66 -2.30 -7.57
C ILE A 236 -35.86 -2.49 -8.46
N ASP A 237 -36.52 -1.42 -8.88
CA ASP A 237 -37.71 -1.48 -9.77
C ASP A 237 -37.33 -2.00 -11.16
N ASP A 238 -36.15 -1.65 -11.66
CA ASP A 238 -35.67 -2.18 -12.96
C ASP A 238 -35.32 -3.67 -12.85
N LEU A 239 -34.71 -4.10 -11.74
CA LEU A 239 -34.48 -5.53 -11.49
C LEU A 239 -35.78 -6.32 -11.36
N ASN A 240 -36.79 -5.81 -10.65
CA ASN A 240 -38.10 -6.40 -10.50
C ASN A 240 -38.78 -6.53 -11.86
N LYS A 241 -38.76 -5.49 -12.68
CA LYS A 241 -39.32 -5.48 -14.03
C LYS A 241 -38.58 -6.47 -14.95
N LEU A 242 -37.27 -6.53 -14.90
CA LEU A 242 -36.45 -7.46 -15.69
C LEU A 242 -36.79 -8.93 -15.41
N THR A 243 -37.20 -9.23 -14.18
CA THR A 243 -37.48 -10.60 -13.70
C THR A 243 -38.93 -10.85 -13.34
N GLU A 244 -39.83 -9.97 -13.77
CA GLU A 244 -41.28 -10.02 -13.47
C GLU A 244 -41.92 -11.38 -13.83
N GLU A 245 -41.55 -11.96 -14.96
CA GLU A 245 -42.04 -13.26 -15.43
C GLU A 245 -41.81 -14.40 -14.41
N TYR A 246 -40.82 -14.30 -13.54
CA TYR A 246 -40.48 -15.30 -12.50
C TYR A 246 -41.11 -14.98 -11.15
N ALA A 247 -41.82 -13.86 -11.04
CA ALA A 247 -42.39 -13.33 -9.79
C ALA A 247 -41.32 -13.11 -8.69
N ILE A 248 -40.07 -12.87 -9.07
CA ILE A 248 -38.96 -12.55 -8.15
C ILE A 248 -39.02 -11.09 -7.75
N THR A 249 -38.81 -10.85 -6.47
CA THR A 249 -38.60 -9.51 -5.90
C THR A 249 -37.19 -9.37 -5.44
N TRP A 250 -36.50 -8.30 -5.86
CA TRP A 250 -35.15 -7.96 -5.44
C TRP A 250 -35.14 -7.08 -4.22
N THR A 251 -34.07 -7.17 -3.44
CA THR A 251 -33.82 -6.29 -2.30
C THR A 251 -32.33 -5.96 -2.23
N GLU A 252 -32.00 -4.74 -1.82
CA GLU A 252 -30.63 -4.39 -1.43
C GLU A 252 -30.41 -4.86 0.01
N LYS A 253 -29.40 -5.68 0.23
CA LYS A 253 -28.94 -6.11 1.55
C LYS A 253 -27.88 -5.18 2.08
N GLN A 254 -27.96 -4.86 3.36
CA GLN A 254 -26.90 -4.17 4.05
C GLN A 254 -25.74 -5.13 4.33
N HIS A 255 -24.53 -4.65 4.17
CA HIS A 255 -23.32 -5.38 4.56
C HIS A 255 -23.22 -5.50 6.07
N ASP A 256 -22.64 -6.61 6.53
CA ASP A 256 -22.31 -6.77 7.94
C ASP A 256 -21.14 -5.85 8.31
N THR A 257 -21.37 -4.94 9.24
CA THR A 257 -20.38 -3.97 9.72
C THR A 257 -19.92 -4.25 11.16
N SER A 258 -20.10 -5.47 11.64
CA SER A 258 -19.76 -5.86 13.02
C SER A 258 -18.27 -5.89 13.32
N ILE A 259 -17.43 -6.08 12.28
CA ILE A 259 -15.97 -5.96 12.41
C ILE A 259 -15.59 -4.51 12.20
N ILE A 260 -14.86 -3.94 13.16
CA ILE A 260 -14.41 -2.54 13.12
C ILE A 260 -12.89 -2.52 13.13
N LEU A 261 -12.30 -1.74 12.21
CA LEU A 261 -10.86 -1.51 12.22
C LEU A 261 -10.49 -0.71 13.50
N PRO A 262 -9.56 -1.19 14.35
CA PRO A 262 -9.15 -0.44 15.52
C PRO A 262 -8.58 0.92 15.15
N SER A 263 -8.96 1.97 15.89
CA SER A 263 -8.54 3.36 15.62
C SER A 263 -7.02 3.58 15.73
N ASN A 264 -6.33 2.72 16.46
CA ASN A 264 -4.87 2.73 16.64
C ASN A 264 -4.13 1.82 15.64
N TYR A 265 -4.83 1.12 14.76
CA TYR A 265 -4.20 0.31 13.73
C TYR A 265 -3.66 1.20 12.60
N VAL A 266 -2.40 1.00 12.27
CA VAL A 266 -1.75 1.71 11.16
C VAL A 266 -1.36 0.71 10.09
N PRO A 267 -1.94 0.77 8.90
CA PRO A 267 -1.61 -0.13 7.80
C PRO A 267 -0.13 -0.08 7.41
N SER A 268 0.42 -1.20 6.96
CA SER A 268 1.84 -1.30 6.64
C SER A 268 2.26 -0.43 5.46
N HIS A 269 1.36 -0.14 4.52
CA HIS A 269 1.63 0.78 3.42
C HIS A 269 1.75 2.23 3.90
N VAL A 270 0.93 2.65 4.87
CA VAL A 270 1.02 3.99 5.49
C VAL A 270 2.33 4.14 6.24
N LEU A 271 2.74 3.11 6.99
CA LEU A 271 4.04 3.08 7.65
C LEU A 271 5.21 3.18 6.65
N LYS A 272 5.12 2.50 5.51
CA LYS A 272 6.14 2.60 4.44
C LYS A 272 6.21 3.99 3.82
N GLU A 273 5.08 4.63 3.58
CA GLU A 273 5.04 6.01 3.07
C GLU A 273 5.62 7.02 4.06
N GLN A 274 5.27 6.90 5.34
CA GLN A 274 5.83 7.73 6.41
C GLN A 274 7.34 7.52 6.51
N TYR A 275 7.79 6.27 6.49
CA TYR A 275 9.20 5.91 6.45
C TYR A 275 9.94 6.53 5.27
N GLN A 276 9.38 6.46 4.06
CA GLN A 276 10.01 7.06 2.87
C GLN A 276 10.12 8.58 3.00
N LYS A 277 9.08 9.26 3.48
CA LYS A 277 9.11 10.71 3.71
C LYS A 277 10.15 11.09 4.75
N GLU A 278 10.21 10.37 5.87
CA GLU A 278 11.20 10.59 6.92
C GLU A 278 12.62 10.32 6.42
N TYR A 279 12.85 9.21 5.70
CA TYR A 279 14.13 8.90 5.10
C TYR A 279 14.59 9.99 4.12
N ILE A 280 13.74 10.44 3.20
CA ILE A 280 14.07 11.49 2.23
C ILE A 280 14.42 12.80 2.95
N SER A 281 13.67 13.17 3.99
CA SER A 281 13.95 14.36 4.80
C SER A 281 15.32 14.26 5.46
N LEU A 282 15.64 13.15 6.09
CA LEU A 282 16.93 12.89 6.72
C LEU A 282 18.07 12.87 5.69
N ARG A 283 17.87 12.22 4.53
CA ARG A 283 18.82 12.18 3.43
C ARG A 283 19.19 13.58 2.96
N ASN A 284 18.19 14.42 2.72
CA ASN A 284 18.40 15.79 2.24
C ASN A 284 19.21 16.66 3.24
N VAL A 285 19.06 16.42 4.52
CA VAL A 285 19.87 17.09 5.55
C VAL A 285 21.29 16.49 5.60
N PHE A 286 21.39 15.17 5.58
CA PHE A 286 22.65 14.44 5.68
C PHE A 286 23.59 14.74 4.51
N GLU A 287 23.06 14.78 3.29
CA GLU A 287 23.83 14.97 2.07
C GLU A 287 24.35 16.40 1.86
N LYS A 288 23.93 17.35 2.69
CA LYS A 288 24.55 18.70 2.70
C LYS A 288 25.99 18.65 3.16
N THR A 289 26.32 17.68 3.98
CA THR A 289 27.68 17.56 4.61
C THR A 289 28.34 16.20 4.37
N ASN A 290 27.66 15.30 3.61
CA ASN A 290 28.14 13.94 3.39
C ASN A 290 27.92 13.52 1.95
N VAL A 291 28.95 13.00 1.29
CA VAL A 291 28.86 12.56 -0.12
C VAL A 291 29.71 11.30 -0.33
N MET A 292 29.38 10.56 -1.38
CA MET A 292 30.17 9.42 -1.84
C MET A 292 30.90 9.76 -3.14
N ILE A 293 32.18 9.37 -3.22
CA ILE A 293 32.99 9.45 -4.44
C ILE A 293 33.24 8.03 -4.93
N LYS A 294 33.08 7.78 -6.23
CA LYS A 294 33.26 6.45 -6.82
C LYS A 294 34.72 6.14 -7.16
N ALA A 295 35.46 7.15 -7.66
CA ALA A 295 36.84 6.96 -8.09
C ALA A 295 37.81 8.03 -7.53
N PRO A 296 38.69 7.70 -6.57
CA PRO A 296 38.72 6.45 -5.79
C PRO A 296 37.52 6.34 -4.84
N LEU A 297 37.09 5.11 -4.57
CA LEU A 297 35.95 4.90 -3.68
C LEU A 297 36.26 5.43 -2.28
N THR A 298 35.61 6.52 -1.92
CA THR A 298 35.73 7.16 -0.63
C THR A 298 34.44 7.86 -0.23
N PHE A 299 34.27 8.10 1.05
CA PHE A 299 33.15 8.86 1.62
C PHE A 299 33.70 10.14 2.21
N LEU A 300 33.08 11.25 1.90
CA LEU A 300 33.47 12.56 2.43
C LEU A 300 32.44 13.01 3.45
N SER A 301 32.95 13.56 4.56
CA SER A 301 32.13 14.26 5.55
C SER A 301 32.72 15.61 5.85
N PHE A 302 31.91 16.65 5.88
CA PHE A 302 32.31 18.00 6.19
C PHE A 302 32.28 18.20 7.71
N VAL A 303 33.49 18.13 8.29
CA VAL A 303 33.70 18.25 9.76
C VAL A 303 34.77 19.27 10.01
N ASN A 304 34.58 20.16 10.99
CA ASN A 304 35.51 21.21 11.38
C ASN A 304 35.96 22.10 10.19
N ASN A 305 35.00 22.46 9.31
CA ASN A 305 35.23 23.27 8.11
C ASN A 305 36.14 22.63 7.04
N ASN A 306 36.29 21.31 7.08
CA ASN A 306 37.03 20.54 6.08
C ASN A 306 36.29 19.31 5.61
N TRP A 307 36.50 18.95 4.34
CA TRP A 307 36.08 17.68 3.79
C TRP A 307 37.08 16.60 4.17
N ASN A 308 36.66 15.67 5.05
CA ASN A 308 37.49 14.59 5.52
C ASN A 308 37.14 13.29 4.79
N HIS A 309 38.18 12.52 4.46
CA HIS A 309 38.03 11.26 3.72
C HIS A 309 37.87 10.07 4.66
N TYR A 310 36.94 9.20 4.37
CA TYR A 310 36.62 8.00 5.16
C TYR A 310 36.49 6.77 4.28
N THR A 311 36.92 5.65 4.80
CA THR A 311 36.50 4.34 4.28
C THR A 311 35.03 4.10 4.63
N ARG A 312 34.34 3.18 3.95
CA ARG A 312 32.97 2.82 4.28
C ARG A 312 32.78 2.46 5.75
N THR A 313 33.71 1.69 6.31
CA THR A 313 33.67 1.27 7.73
C THR A 313 33.80 2.44 8.68
N SER A 314 34.79 3.29 8.48
CA SER A 314 35.02 4.48 9.33
C SER A 314 33.88 5.47 9.22
N PHE A 315 33.31 5.64 8.01
CA PHE A 315 32.16 6.49 7.79
C PHE A 315 30.91 5.95 8.49
N ALA A 316 30.67 4.63 8.44
CA ALA A 316 29.61 4.01 9.18
C ALA A 316 29.72 4.21 10.68
N TYR A 317 30.91 4.09 11.25
CA TYR A 317 31.15 4.38 12.67
C TYR A 317 30.94 5.84 13.04
N LEU A 318 31.37 6.77 12.19
CA LEU A 318 31.15 8.20 12.41
C LEU A 318 29.64 8.53 12.55
N HIS A 319 28.81 7.80 11.85
CA HIS A 319 27.35 7.98 11.82
C HIS A 319 26.56 6.86 12.52
N GLU A 320 27.19 6.10 13.43
CA GLU A 320 26.57 4.96 14.12
C GLU A 320 25.41 5.38 15.03
N SER A 321 25.46 6.57 15.61
CA SER A 321 24.41 7.14 16.45
C SER A 321 23.24 7.75 15.68
N THR A 322 23.23 7.61 14.34
CA THR A 322 22.13 8.12 13.52
C THR A 322 20.80 7.41 13.79
N VAL A 323 19.72 8.11 13.48
CA VAL A 323 18.34 7.68 13.66
C VAL A 323 18.12 6.26 13.12
N LYS A 324 17.42 5.45 13.89
CA LYS A 324 16.89 4.15 13.43
C LYS A 324 15.51 4.36 12.87
N LEU A 325 15.32 3.98 11.63
CA LEU A 325 14.05 4.07 10.93
C LEU A 325 13.28 2.76 11.02
N PRO A 326 11.97 2.79 11.27
CA PRO A 326 11.14 1.59 11.29
C PRO A 326 10.95 1.04 9.88
N ILE A 327 11.24 -0.24 9.65
CA ILE A 327 11.12 -0.90 8.34
C ILE A 327 10.00 -1.94 8.28
N GLY A 328 9.14 -1.99 9.27
CA GLY A 328 8.04 -2.94 9.42
C GLY A 328 7.86 -3.34 10.89
N ASP A 329 7.00 -4.31 11.15
CA ASP A 329 6.58 -4.74 12.49
C ASP A 329 7.76 -4.90 13.46
N ASN A 330 7.96 -3.89 14.33
CA ASN A 330 9.03 -3.83 15.33
C ASN A 330 10.46 -4.01 14.80
N LYS A 331 10.70 -3.82 13.51
CA LYS A 331 12.04 -3.87 12.91
C LYS A 331 12.53 -2.47 12.58
N PHE A 332 13.78 -2.22 12.96
CA PHE A 332 14.43 -0.94 12.75
C PHE A 332 15.76 -1.15 12.00
N ARG A 333 16.09 -0.23 11.11
CA ARG A 333 17.40 -0.16 10.48
C ARG A 333 18.03 1.21 10.73
N ARG A 334 19.36 1.25 10.84
CA ARG A 334 20.10 2.53 10.94
C ARG A 334 19.95 3.28 9.62
N PHE A 335 19.75 4.58 9.70
CA PHE A 335 19.70 5.46 8.53
C PHE A 335 20.90 5.26 7.60
N ILE A 336 22.11 5.19 8.16
CA ILE A 336 23.34 5.05 7.38
C ILE A 336 23.40 3.75 6.54
N ASP A 337 22.84 2.64 7.05
CA ASP A 337 22.81 1.37 6.30
C ASP A 337 21.85 1.46 5.10
N ILE A 338 20.74 2.18 5.28
CA ILE A 338 19.78 2.41 4.21
C ILE A 338 20.36 3.35 3.17
N TRP A 339 21.03 4.42 3.62
CA TRP A 339 21.68 5.37 2.72
C TRP A 339 22.78 4.72 1.87
N PHE A 340 23.55 3.79 2.39
CA PHE A 340 24.52 3.04 1.58
C PHE A 340 23.88 2.24 0.44
N GLU A 341 22.69 1.74 0.65
CA GLU A 341 21.93 0.93 -0.35
C GLU A 341 21.09 1.79 -1.29
N ASP A 342 20.85 3.05 -0.97
CA ASP A 342 20.05 3.96 -1.78
C ASP A 342 20.74 4.24 -3.13
N PRO A 343 20.11 3.90 -4.27
CA PRO A 343 20.65 4.21 -5.59
C PRO A 343 20.69 5.71 -5.88
N ASP A 344 19.81 6.49 -5.24
CA ASP A 344 19.63 7.93 -5.46
C ASP A 344 20.43 8.78 -4.47
N LYS A 345 21.33 8.16 -3.68
CA LYS A 345 22.21 8.91 -2.77
C LYS A 345 23.16 9.85 -3.51
N SER A 346 23.55 10.93 -2.85
CA SER A 346 24.54 11.89 -3.38
C SER A 346 25.87 11.20 -3.67
N CYS A 347 26.18 11.04 -4.94
CA CYS A 347 27.30 10.27 -5.42
C CYS A 347 27.95 10.95 -6.63
N TYR A 348 29.28 11.11 -6.57
CA TYR A 348 30.06 11.73 -7.62
C TYR A 348 31.06 10.73 -8.19
N GLU A 349 31.37 10.86 -9.48
CA GLU A 349 32.36 10.00 -10.14
C GLU A 349 33.76 10.31 -9.65
N ASN A 350 34.10 11.59 -9.54
CA ASN A 350 35.42 12.07 -9.19
C ASN A 350 35.36 13.20 -8.15
N ILE A 351 36.52 13.55 -7.60
CA ILE A 351 36.73 14.69 -6.74
C ILE A 351 37.79 15.60 -7.39
N ASP A 352 37.59 16.90 -7.36
CA ASP A 352 38.55 17.88 -7.87
C ASP A 352 38.51 19.16 -7.00
N PHE A 353 39.52 19.98 -7.18
CA PHE A 353 39.62 21.32 -6.60
C PHE A 353 39.56 22.32 -7.77
N VAL A 354 38.41 22.91 -8.03
CA VAL A 354 38.15 23.82 -9.16
C VAL A 354 37.74 25.19 -8.66
N PRO A 355 38.70 26.07 -8.36
CA PRO A 355 38.42 27.43 -7.91
C PRO A 355 37.90 28.30 -9.08
N TYR A 356 36.87 29.09 -8.82
CA TYR A 356 36.32 30.15 -9.68
C TYR A 356 36.07 29.81 -11.14
N ASN A 357 36.24 28.60 -11.56
CA ASN A 357 35.85 28.02 -12.86
C ASN A 357 36.16 28.88 -14.11
N LEU A 358 37.28 29.57 -14.13
CA LEU A 358 37.57 30.53 -15.18
C LEU A 358 37.90 29.90 -16.55
N ASN A 359 38.29 28.63 -16.62
CA ASN A 359 38.64 27.92 -17.85
C ASN A 359 38.49 26.40 -17.80
N ARG A 360 37.94 25.83 -16.70
CA ARG A 360 37.61 24.40 -16.57
C ARG A 360 36.12 24.25 -16.50
N VAL A 361 35.55 23.57 -17.49
CA VAL A 361 34.16 23.10 -17.40
C VAL A 361 34.11 22.09 -16.27
N GLN A 362 33.35 22.38 -15.20
CA GLN A 362 33.08 21.40 -14.18
C GLN A 362 32.46 20.20 -14.85
N THR A 363 33.16 19.09 -14.86
CA THR A 363 32.63 17.87 -15.49
C THR A 363 31.43 17.39 -14.67
N GLU A 364 30.33 17.14 -15.33
CA GLU A 364 29.15 16.57 -14.70
C GLU A 364 29.57 15.32 -13.89
N GLY A 365 29.11 15.22 -12.64
CA GLY A 365 29.50 14.13 -11.75
C GLY A 365 30.81 14.33 -10.97
N THR A 366 31.46 15.51 -11.02
CA THR A 366 32.64 15.80 -10.24
C THR A 366 32.32 16.62 -8.99
N PHE A 367 32.75 16.14 -7.83
CA PHE A 367 32.60 16.85 -6.57
C PHE A 367 33.71 17.92 -6.45
N ASN A 368 33.32 19.19 -6.41
CA ASN A 368 34.27 20.28 -6.21
C ASN A 368 34.50 20.56 -4.72
N THR A 369 35.73 20.41 -4.24
CA THR A 369 36.10 20.69 -2.85
C THR A 369 36.34 22.15 -2.57
N PHE A 370 36.42 22.99 -3.60
CA PHE A 370 36.56 24.42 -3.42
C PHE A 370 35.21 25.07 -3.07
N GLU A 371 35.24 25.90 -2.03
CA GLU A 371 34.18 26.87 -1.76
C GLU A 371 34.74 28.28 -1.91
N PRO A 372 33.98 29.22 -2.50
CA PRO A 372 34.44 30.60 -2.65
C PRO A 372 34.93 31.19 -1.33
N PHE A 373 35.94 32.00 -1.39
CA PHE A 373 36.42 32.74 -0.21
C PHE A 373 35.27 33.61 0.32
N LYS A 374 35.19 33.73 1.65
CA LYS A 374 34.04 34.35 2.34
C LYS A 374 33.65 35.73 1.80
N TYR A 375 34.58 36.46 1.22
CA TYR A 375 34.39 37.83 0.73
C TYR A 375 34.48 37.96 -0.78
N ALA A 376 34.52 36.86 -1.51
CA ALA A 376 34.60 36.85 -2.99
C ALA A 376 33.42 37.52 -3.68
N ASP A 377 32.23 37.37 -3.10
CA ASP A 377 30.96 37.87 -3.68
C ASP A 377 30.43 39.14 -3.01
N ASN A 378 31.15 39.68 -2.03
CA ASN A 378 30.74 40.91 -1.37
C ASN A 378 31.09 42.11 -2.26
N ASN A 379 30.08 42.76 -2.82
CA ASN A 379 30.14 44.10 -3.39
C ASN A 379 30.45 45.13 -2.24
N VAL A 380 31.58 45.00 -1.61
CA VAL A 380 32.07 46.02 -0.68
C VAL A 380 32.58 47.14 -1.55
N PRO A 381 32.13 48.39 -1.38
CA PRO A 381 32.70 49.51 -2.10
C PRO A 381 34.20 49.61 -1.83
N ASP A 382 34.94 49.82 -2.92
CA ASP A 382 36.40 50.00 -2.82
C ASP A 382 36.73 51.14 -1.86
N ASN A 383 37.24 50.83 -0.70
CA ASN A 383 37.74 51.84 0.22
C ASN A 383 39.24 52.05 -0.04
N ILE A 384 39.50 52.77 -1.11
CA ILE A 384 40.85 53.06 -1.60
C ILE A 384 41.67 53.81 -0.49
N GLU A 385 41.03 54.75 0.23
CA GLU A 385 41.69 55.49 1.31
C GLU A 385 42.19 54.54 2.41
N PHE A 386 41.41 53.55 2.79
CA PHE A 386 41.84 52.59 3.79
C PHE A 386 43.02 51.71 3.30
N ILE A 387 43.03 51.37 2.03
CA ILE A 387 44.10 50.59 1.41
C ILE A 387 45.38 51.42 1.39
N ASP A 388 45.29 52.66 0.97
CA ASP A 388 46.43 53.56 0.86
C ASP A 388 46.95 54.01 2.22
N ASP A 389 46.08 54.22 3.20
CA ASP A 389 46.50 54.72 4.52
C ASP A 389 47.01 53.62 5.46
N TYR A 390 46.50 52.35 5.29
CA TYR A 390 46.82 51.30 6.26
C TYR A 390 47.47 50.07 5.64
N ILE A 391 46.95 49.56 4.53
CA ILE A 391 47.39 48.28 3.95
C ILE A 391 48.71 48.47 3.18
N TYR A 392 48.74 49.43 2.25
CA TYR A 392 49.95 49.70 1.47
C TYR A 392 51.11 50.09 2.33
N PRO A 393 51.02 51.01 3.34
CA PRO A 393 52.10 51.34 4.25
C PRO A 393 52.63 50.16 5.10
N LEU A 394 51.69 49.27 5.51
CA LEU A 394 52.07 48.03 6.20
C LEU A 394 52.96 47.16 5.32
N ILE A 395 52.52 46.89 4.09
CA ILE A 395 53.28 46.08 3.13
C ILE A 395 54.57 46.75 2.73
N PHE A 396 54.57 48.06 2.49
CA PHE A 396 55.75 48.84 2.13
C PHE A 396 56.79 48.80 3.22
N ASN A 397 56.40 48.94 4.48
CA ASN A 397 57.36 48.86 5.63
C ASN A 397 57.88 47.43 5.78
N LEU A 398 57.09 46.37 5.57
CA LEU A 398 57.57 44.99 5.57
C LEU A 398 58.60 44.70 4.46
N CYS A 399 58.49 45.43 3.38
CA CYS A 399 59.44 45.38 2.23
C CYS A 399 60.57 46.38 2.32
N GLU A 400 60.96 46.79 3.53
CA GLU A 400 62.06 47.76 3.75
C GLU A 400 61.91 49.05 2.96
N ARG A 401 60.66 49.50 2.75
CA ARG A 401 60.28 50.67 1.95
C ARG A 401 60.71 50.58 0.48
N ASN A 402 60.82 49.38 -0.05
CA ASN A 402 61.16 49.15 -1.44
C ASN A 402 59.84 48.93 -2.26
N HIS A 403 59.51 49.83 -3.15
CA HIS A 403 58.28 49.78 -3.98
C HIS A 403 58.19 48.55 -4.90
N ILE A 404 59.34 48.08 -5.40
CA ILE A 404 59.37 46.89 -6.28
C ILE A 404 59.00 45.65 -5.50
N LEU A 405 59.60 45.51 -4.28
CA LEU A 405 59.30 44.40 -3.40
C LEU A 405 57.80 44.44 -2.89
N ALA A 406 57.34 45.65 -2.54
CA ALA A 406 55.96 45.84 -2.10
C ALA A 406 54.95 45.47 -3.23
N SER A 407 55.22 45.94 -4.44
CA SER A 407 54.37 45.59 -5.61
C SER A 407 54.44 44.08 -5.90
N TYR A 408 55.57 43.47 -5.81
CA TYR A 408 55.74 42.02 -5.94
C TYR A 408 54.91 41.26 -4.90
N LEU A 409 54.99 41.65 -3.64
CA LEU A 409 54.25 41.00 -2.56
C LEU A 409 52.72 41.15 -2.73
N ILE A 410 52.25 42.33 -3.13
CA ILE A 410 50.85 42.59 -3.44
C ILE A 410 50.39 41.69 -4.60
N ASN A 411 51.15 41.59 -5.67
CA ASN A 411 50.84 40.75 -6.82
C ASN A 411 50.83 39.26 -6.41
N HIS A 412 51.78 38.84 -5.55
CA HIS A 412 51.81 37.48 -5.03
C HIS A 412 50.57 37.14 -4.21
N ILE A 413 50.13 38.01 -3.29
CA ILE A 413 48.88 37.83 -2.52
C ILE A 413 47.69 37.85 -3.44
N SER A 414 47.64 38.78 -4.41
CA SER A 414 46.56 38.84 -5.39
C SER A 414 46.45 37.56 -6.23
N GLN A 415 47.58 36.97 -6.63
CA GLN A 415 47.65 35.70 -7.33
C GLN A 415 47.03 34.57 -6.49
N LEU A 416 47.42 34.46 -5.21
CA LEU A 416 46.89 33.43 -4.30
C LEU A 416 45.37 33.51 -4.13
N LEU A 417 44.82 34.73 -4.16
CA LEU A 417 43.38 34.94 -3.96
C LEU A 417 42.57 34.81 -5.26
N LYS A 418 43.13 35.26 -6.41
CA LYS A 418 42.44 35.24 -7.70
C LYS A 418 42.58 33.93 -8.46
N TYR A 419 43.74 33.26 -8.29
CA TYR A 419 44.11 32.06 -9.04
C TYR A 419 44.66 30.96 -8.10
N PRO A 420 43.88 30.54 -7.10
CA PRO A 420 44.34 29.56 -6.11
C PRO A 420 44.72 28.20 -6.71
N GLU A 421 44.25 27.89 -7.91
CA GLU A 421 44.59 26.68 -8.68
C GLU A 421 46.03 26.77 -9.30
N SER A 422 46.60 27.95 -9.34
CA SER A 422 47.91 28.21 -9.98
C SER A 422 48.94 28.77 -8.93
N PRO A 423 49.46 27.92 -8.05
CA PRO A 423 50.40 28.35 -7.04
C PRO A 423 51.66 28.92 -7.69
N THR A 424 52.16 30.02 -7.13
CA THR A 424 53.32 30.74 -7.69
C THR A 424 54.63 29.96 -7.59
N GLY A 425 54.67 28.90 -6.78
CA GLY A 425 55.92 28.16 -6.46
C GLY A 425 56.94 28.95 -5.64
N VAL A 426 56.57 30.13 -5.15
CA VAL A 426 57.42 31.01 -4.37
C VAL A 426 57.03 31.00 -2.90
N ILE A 427 57.99 30.89 -2.02
CA ILE A 427 57.83 31.00 -0.56
C ILE A 427 58.32 32.39 -0.13
N CYS A 428 57.43 33.20 0.42
CA CYS A 428 57.77 34.51 0.98
C CYS A 428 58.24 34.34 2.42
N CYS A 429 59.50 34.69 2.66
CA CYS A 429 60.08 34.65 4.00
C CYS A 429 60.22 36.09 4.58
N PHE A 430 59.50 36.33 5.69
CA PHE A 430 59.57 37.62 6.41
C PHE A 430 60.59 37.56 7.57
N LYS A 431 61.65 38.34 7.50
CA LYS A 431 62.62 38.48 8.59
C LYS A 431 62.54 39.90 9.17
N GLY A 432 62.44 40.03 10.47
CA GLY A 432 62.31 41.34 11.11
C GLY A 432 62.03 41.22 12.59
N GLY A 433 62.18 42.31 13.32
CA GLY A 433 61.95 42.40 14.77
C GLY A 433 60.49 42.13 15.16
N GLN A 434 60.30 41.96 16.45
CA GLN A 434 58.94 41.84 17.00
C GLN A 434 58.13 43.12 16.79
N GLY A 435 56.87 43.03 16.46
CA GLY A 435 55.92 44.16 16.26
C GLY A 435 56.07 44.88 14.92
N CYS A 436 56.84 44.40 13.94
CA CYS A 436 56.92 45.05 12.62
C CYS A 436 55.74 44.79 11.68
N GLY A 437 54.72 44.09 12.13
CA GLY A 437 53.44 43.90 11.35
C GLY A 437 53.34 42.57 10.55
N LYS A 438 54.31 41.65 10.66
CA LYS A 438 54.30 40.37 9.96
C LYS A 438 53.01 39.57 10.26
N ASP A 439 52.67 39.42 11.54
CA ASP A 439 51.51 38.68 11.99
C ASP A 439 50.21 39.37 11.59
N THR A 440 50.19 40.69 11.49
CA THR A 440 49.04 41.47 11.02
C THR A 440 48.75 41.17 9.58
N LEU A 441 49.77 41.16 8.69
CA LEU A 441 49.60 40.83 7.28
C LEU A 441 49.11 39.38 7.09
N ILE A 442 49.75 38.42 7.81
CA ILE A 442 49.35 37.03 7.73
C ILE A 442 47.88 36.84 8.22
N SER A 443 47.49 37.49 9.33
CA SER A 443 46.12 37.45 9.83
C SER A 443 45.12 38.07 8.88
N LEU A 444 45.50 39.10 8.10
CA LEU A 444 44.65 39.66 7.07
C LEU A 444 44.44 38.65 5.95
N ILE A 445 45.49 38.02 5.44
CA ILE A 445 45.41 36.98 4.39
C ILE A 445 44.56 35.81 4.88
N GLU A 446 44.76 35.32 6.09
CA GLU A 446 43.94 34.24 6.68
C GLU A 446 42.43 34.59 6.72
N LYS A 447 42.12 35.84 7.10
CA LYS A 447 40.72 36.29 7.10
C LYS A 447 40.12 36.35 5.69
N MET A 448 40.89 36.76 4.70
CA MET A 448 40.49 36.85 3.31
C MET A 448 40.23 35.45 2.71
N MET A 449 41.10 34.48 3.05
CA MET A 449 40.98 33.08 2.59
C MET A 449 39.96 32.26 3.35
N GLY A 450 39.45 32.74 4.47
CA GLY A 450 38.59 31.96 5.35
C GLY A 450 39.39 31.14 6.36
N HIS A 451 39.41 31.63 7.60
CA HIS A 451 40.19 31.07 8.69
C HIS A 451 39.98 29.56 8.87
N LYS A 452 41.06 28.80 8.98
CA LYS A 452 41.14 27.34 9.18
C LYS A 452 40.76 26.44 7.99
N ARG A 453 40.30 26.96 6.89
CA ARG A 453 39.96 26.13 5.73
C ARG A 453 41.08 26.07 4.70
N TYR A 454 41.63 27.23 4.35
CA TYR A 454 42.66 27.36 3.34
C TYR A 454 43.95 27.91 3.88
N SER A 455 44.03 28.21 5.19
CA SER A 455 45.22 28.69 5.86
C SER A 455 45.46 27.95 7.17
N PHE A 456 46.69 27.71 7.45
CA PHE A 456 47.13 26.96 8.62
C PHE A 456 48.43 27.55 9.16
N ARG A 457 48.54 27.69 10.48
CA ARG A 457 49.74 28.11 11.17
C ARG A 457 50.37 26.94 11.91
N THR A 458 51.65 26.78 11.79
CA THR A 458 52.40 25.80 12.54
C THR A 458 53.67 26.43 13.13
N ASP A 459 54.03 26.02 14.36
CA ASP A 459 55.26 26.33 15.00
C ASP A 459 56.42 25.36 14.62
N LYS A 460 56.06 24.30 13.88
CA LYS A 460 56.95 23.26 13.38
C LYS A 460 56.70 23.06 11.89
N PRO A 461 57.32 23.84 11.01
CA PRO A 461 57.32 23.53 9.59
C PRO A 461 58.13 22.24 9.38
N ASP A 462 57.49 21.19 8.98
CA ASP A 462 58.12 19.94 8.54
C ASP A 462 58.60 20.06 7.11
#